data_43f25e467d1c612da50fadb7e15de11a
#
_entry.id   43f25e467d1c612da50fadb7e15de11a
#
_cell.length_a   1.000
_cell.length_b   1.000
_cell.length_c   1.000
_cell.angle_alpha   90.00
_cell.angle_beta   90.00
_cell.angle_gamma   90.00
#
_symmetry.space_group_name_H-M   'P 1'
#
loop_
_entity.id
_entity.type
_entity.pdbx_description
1 polymer ?
#
loop_
_entity_poly.entity_id
_entity_poly.type
_entity_poly.pdbx_seq_one_letter_code
_entity_poly.pdbx_strand_id
1 'polypeptide(L)'
;MDGRNLLKTVSSFALLTMLSCSPTVEENTDQPNIMEVEKKNLGKLLALYPKPMTVVGTKVEGKVNWLVVGHTGVIGHDRVLVSMSKQHYSNQGIKQSKKLSINLVSRGMLPKADYVGSVSGETVDKSSVFAYHIGENGTPVIDVSPLTMECNVVDIYETEGFDNFICTVVNTYATPDVLDHNSKLDYARLKPVLFEFPTYSYLATGEVIGKCLNLDEEPGMCAKQPMAVDGIVRLSKIEVYPEYLDEYMKYATEVGEVSLCTEPGVLTMYAVSEKENPCLVTILETYASQKAYELHIASEHFQKYKQGTLHMVKRLTLSDQTPLNPANQINNFIQ
;
A
#
# COMPACT_ATOMS: atom_id res chain seq x y z
N MET A 1 -22.29 69.15 -29.17
CA MET A 1 -21.45 70.31 -28.95
C MET A 1 -20.09 69.80 -28.69
N ASP A 2 -19.33 69.75 -29.74
CA ASP A 2 -18.18 70.55 -30.11
C ASP A 2 -17.02 70.30 -29.13
N GLY A 3 -15.87 70.00 -29.55
CA GLY A 3 -15.21 69.99 -30.86
C GLY A 3 -13.71 70.07 -30.64
N ARG A 4 -13.04 69.40 -31.56
CA ARG A 4 -11.78 69.81 -32.20
C ARG A 4 -10.45 69.79 -31.42
N ASN A 5 -9.60 68.85 -31.81
CA ASN A 5 -8.47 69.05 -32.79
C ASN A 5 -7.39 70.04 -32.38
N LEU A 6 -6.15 69.65 -32.34
CA LEU A 6 -5.04 69.95 -33.28
C LEU A 6 -3.68 69.53 -32.71
N LEU A 7 -3.02 68.59 -33.33
CA LEU A 7 -1.85 68.73 -34.28
C LEU A 7 -0.51 69.23 -33.71
N LYS A 8 0.47 68.31 -33.88
CA LYS A 8 1.89 68.50 -34.34
C LYS A 8 2.89 69.13 -33.38
N THR A 9 3.97 68.47 -33.12
CA THR A 9 5.20 68.63 -33.86
C THR A 9 6.26 67.57 -33.53
N VAL A 10 6.97 67.19 -34.57
CA VAL A 10 8.14 66.33 -34.67
C VAL A 10 9.34 67.03 -34.05
N SER A 11 10.19 66.30 -33.32
CA SER A 11 11.60 66.56 -33.23
C SER A 11 12.42 65.34 -33.06
N SER A 12 13.17 64.97 -34.06
CA SER A 12 14.21 63.95 -34.09
C SER A 12 15.36 64.32 -33.15
N PHE A 13 15.80 63.43 -32.35
CA PHE A 13 17.18 63.39 -31.87
C PHE A 13 17.69 61.99 -31.90
N ALA A 14 18.61 61.72 -32.77
CA ALA A 14 19.44 60.54 -32.82
C ALA A 14 20.45 60.55 -31.65
N LEU A 15 20.56 59.50 -30.87
CA LEU A 15 21.76 59.30 -30.07
C LEU A 15 22.04 57.78 -29.85
N LEU A 16 23.15 57.41 -30.43
CA LEU A 16 24.13 56.38 -30.11
C LEU A 16 23.66 55.15 -29.36
N THR A 17 23.70 54.06 -30.08
CA THR A 17 23.73 52.70 -29.59
C THR A 17 25.02 52.40 -28.80
N MET A 18 24.91 52.18 -27.53
CA MET A 18 25.90 51.43 -26.77
C MET A 18 25.44 49.99 -26.71
N LEU A 19 26.13 49.06 -27.41
CA LEU A 19 26.02 47.63 -27.22
C LEU A 19 26.57 47.28 -25.84
N SER A 20 25.68 46.96 -24.91
CA SER A 20 26.03 46.22 -23.70
C SER A 20 25.77 44.78 -23.99
N CYS A 21 26.83 44.01 -24.26
CA CYS A 21 26.80 42.55 -24.19
C CYS A 21 26.67 42.14 -22.72
N SER A 22 25.46 41.82 -22.30
CA SER A 22 25.24 40.99 -21.12
C SER A 22 25.20 39.54 -21.56
N PRO A 23 25.94 38.64 -20.91
CA PRO A 23 25.80 37.22 -21.20
C PRO A 23 24.40 36.77 -20.81
N THR A 24 23.62 36.29 -21.76
CA THR A 24 22.41 35.53 -21.50
C THR A 24 22.83 34.24 -20.77
N VAL A 25 22.59 34.20 -19.47
CA VAL A 25 22.56 32.94 -18.73
C VAL A 25 21.36 32.19 -19.29
N GLU A 26 21.60 31.20 -20.13
CA GLU A 26 20.59 30.19 -20.42
C GLU A 26 20.28 29.50 -19.09
N GLU A 27 19.14 29.85 -18.50
CA GLU A 27 18.53 29.01 -17.43
C GLU A 27 18.23 27.66 -18.06
N ASN A 28 19.11 26.72 -17.74
CA ASN A 28 18.89 25.30 -18.04
C ASN A 28 17.75 24.84 -17.15
N THR A 29 16.52 25.02 -17.58
CA THR A 29 15.32 24.46 -16.94
C THR A 29 15.18 23.00 -17.34
N ASP A 30 16.13 22.16 -16.96
CA ASP A 30 15.92 20.73 -16.82
C ASP A 30 15.07 20.47 -15.55
N GLN A 31 13.83 20.94 -15.58
CA GLN A 31 12.81 20.38 -14.71
C GLN A 31 12.53 18.97 -15.24
N PRO A 32 12.54 17.95 -14.36
CA PRO A 32 12.12 16.61 -14.78
C PRO A 32 10.73 16.74 -15.39
N ASN A 33 10.56 16.23 -16.59
CA ASN A 33 9.30 16.20 -17.31
C ASN A 33 8.34 15.30 -16.48
N ILE A 34 7.68 15.89 -15.49
CA ILE A 34 6.60 15.25 -14.74
C ILE A 34 5.51 15.06 -15.78
N MET A 35 5.34 13.83 -16.28
CA MET A 35 4.19 13.50 -17.11
C MET A 35 2.96 13.97 -16.35
N GLU A 36 2.29 14.96 -16.87
CA GLU A 36 1.06 15.49 -16.32
C GLU A 36 0.03 14.38 -16.35
N VAL A 37 -0.23 13.77 -15.18
CA VAL A 37 -1.20 12.67 -15.06
C VAL A 37 -2.58 13.30 -15.13
N GLU A 38 -3.20 13.22 -16.29
CA GLU A 38 -4.57 13.70 -16.50
C GLU A 38 -5.55 12.83 -15.69
N LYS A 39 -6.27 13.45 -14.74
CA LYS A 39 -7.32 12.80 -13.96
C LYS A 39 -8.66 12.88 -14.67
N LYS A 40 -9.25 11.74 -14.97
CA LYS A 40 -10.61 11.65 -15.55
C LYS A 40 -11.66 11.79 -14.45
N ASN A 41 -12.65 12.66 -14.66
CA ASN A 41 -13.84 12.72 -13.79
C ASN A 41 -14.73 11.50 -14.04
N LEU A 42 -14.95 10.68 -13.01
CA LEU A 42 -15.78 9.47 -13.07
C LEU A 42 -17.22 9.70 -12.56
N GLY A 43 -17.60 10.95 -12.27
CA GLY A 43 -18.92 11.28 -11.74
C GLY A 43 -19.10 10.86 -10.27
N LYS A 44 -20.36 10.55 -9.88
CA LYS A 44 -20.68 10.12 -8.51
C LYS A 44 -20.31 8.65 -8.31
N LEU A 45 -19.09 8.40 -7.84
CA LEU A 45 -18.58 7.06 -7.54
C LEU A 45 -18.13 7.00 -6.08
N LEU A 46 -18.64 6.02 -5.32
CA LEU A 46 -18.14 5.72 -3.98
C LEU A 46 -16.87 4.89 -4.11
N ALA A 47 -15.71 5.49 -3.84
CA ALA A 47 -14.40 4.91 -4.11
C ALA A 47 -13.54 4.67 -2.83
N LEU A 48 -14.16 4.60 -1.63
CA LEU A 48 -13.45 4.29 -0.37
C LEU A 48 -13.38 2.76 -0.14
N TYR A 49 -12.92 2.05 -1.12
CA TYR A 49 -12.70 0.60 -1.11
C TYR A 49 -11.26 0.27 -1.51
N PRO A 50 -10.76 -0.96 -1.18
CA PRO A 50 -11.44 -2.04 -0.46
C PRO A 50 -11.56 -1.79 1.05
N LYS A 51 -12.54 -2.46 1.69
CA LYS A 51 -12.75 -2.43 3.15
C LYS A 51 -12.80 -3.84 3.72
N PRO A 52 -12.47 -4.05 5.01
CA PRO A 52 -12.65 -5.34 5.65
C PRO A 52 -14.11 -5.78 5.59
N MET A 53 -14.34 -7.03 5.15
CA MET A 53 -15.64 -7.65 5.18
C MET A 53 -15.99 -8.07 6.59
N THR A 54 -17.22 -7.79 7.01
CA THR A 54 -17.69 -8.10 8.36
C THR A 54 -19.00 -8.87 8.36
N VAL A 55 -19.21 -9.71 9.38
CA VAL A 55 -20.52 -10.30 9.71
C VAL A 55 -21.00 -9.62 10.99
N VAL A 56 -22.12 -8.94 10.88
CA VAL A 56 -22.81 -8.34 12.04
C VAL A 56 -23.72 -9.39 12.65
N GLY A 57 -23.59 -9.59 13.96
CA GLY A 57 -24.41 -10.50 14.77
C GLY A 57 -25.32 -9.74 15.72
N THR A 58 -26.57 -10.14 15.81
CA THR A 58 -27.57 -9.63 16.78
C THR A 58 -28.59 -10.69 17.10
N LYS A 59 -29.49 -10.42 18.06
CA LYS A 59 -30.68 -11.24 18.30
C LYS A 59 -31.92 -10.52 17.77
N VAL A 60 -32.74 -11.23 17.03
CA VAL A 60 -34.06 -10.78 16.61
C VAL A 60 -35.08 -11.78 17.13
N GLU A 61 -36.07 -11.33 17.90
CA GLU A 61 -37.09 -12.22 18.51
C GLU A 61 -36.48 -13.39 19.31
N GLY A 62 -35.37 -13.12 20.01
CA GLY A 62 -34.65 -14.11 20.82
C GLY A 62 -33.72 -15.05 20.06
N LYS A 63 -33.75 -15.07 18.72
CA LYS A 63 -32.89 -15.87 17.86
C LYS A 63 -31.71 -15.07 17.36
N VAL A 64 -30.54 -15.72 17.27
CA VAL A 64 -29.36 -15.11 16.65
C VAL A 64 -29.58 -14.97 15.15
N ASN A 65 -29.25 -13.80 14.64
CA ASN A 65 -29.27 -13.50 13.20
C ASN A 65 -27.94 -12.86 12.76
N TRP A 66 -27.52 -13.22 11.57
CA TRP A 66 -26.27 -12.76 10.95
C TRP A 66 -26.52 -12.01 9.67
N LEU A 67 -25.71 -10.98 9.43
CA LEU A 67 -25.74 -10.21 8.17
C LEU A 67 -24.34 -9.82 7.76
N VAL A 68 -23.96 -10.05 6.51
CA VAL A 68 -22.74 -9.48 5.93
C VAL A 68 -22.91 -7.97 5.72
N VAL A 69 -21.93 -7.20 6.17
CA VAL A 69 -21.93 -5.73 6.05
C VAL A 69 -20.57 -5.25 5.56
N GLY A 70 -20.56 -4.59 4.40
CA GLY A 70 -19.39 -3.92 3.82
C GLY A 70 -19.32 -2.43 4.16
N HIS A 71 -20.42 -1.81 4.61
CA HIS A 71 -20.46 -0.40 4.94
C HIS A 71 -20.17 -0.17 6.43
N THR A 72 -18.91 -0.37 6.83
CA THR A 72 -18.42 -0.07 8.18
C THR A 72 -17.36 1.02 8.13
N GLY A 73 -17.21 1.80 9.19
CA GLY A 73 -16.20 2.85 9.27
C GLY A 73 -15.80 3.16 10.71
N VAL A 74 -14.53 3.54 10.90
CA VAL A 74 -14.02 4.06 12.17
C VAL A 74 -14.34 5.55 12.23
N ILE A 75 -14.97 6.00 13.32
CA ILE A 75 -15.39 7.40 13.54
C ILE A 75 -14.84 7.99 14.85
N GLY A 76 -13.98 7.27 15.53
CA GLY A 76 -13.31 7.68 16.77
C GLY A 76 -12.38 6.58 17.26
N HIS A 77 -11.68 6.81 18.36
CA HIS A 77 -10.74 5.82 18.92
C HIS A 77 -11.43 4.57 19.48
N ASP A 78 -12.70 4.71 19.89
CA ASP A 78 -13.53 3.67 20.48
C ASP A 78 -14.86 3.48 19.73
N ARG A 79 -15.03 4.14 18.57
CA ARG A 79 -16.32 4.23 17.87
C ARG A 79 -16.25 3.76 16.44
N VAL A 80 -17.27 3.02 16.07
CA VAL A 80 -17.49 2.53 14.71
C VAL A 80 -18.89 2.87 14.21
N LEU A 81 -18.99 3.12 12.91
CA LEU A 81 -20.23 3.25 12.17
C LEU A 81 -20.54 1.94 11.48
N VAL A 82 -21.77 1.45 11.60
CA VAL A 82 -22.31 0.32 10.83
C VAL A 82 -23.53 0.81 10.06
N SER A 83 -23.44 0.86 8.74
CA SER A 83 -24.50 1.34 7.88
C SER A 83 -25.20 0.17 7.18
N MET A 84 -26.50 0.03 7.39
CA MET A 84 -27.29 -1.10 6.91
C MET A 84 -28.57 -0.61 6.22
N SER A 85 -28.92 -1.21 5.07
CA SER A 85 -30.19 -0.89 4.43
C SER A 85 -31.36 -1.11 5.42
N LYS A 86 -32.34 -0.22 5.39
CA LYS A 86 -33.55 -0.31 6.25
C LYS A 86 -34.34 -1.60 6.08
N GLN A 87 -34.16 -2.30 4.95
CA GLN A 87 -34.83 -3.55 4.64
C GLN A 87 -34.21 -4.77 5.36
N HIS A 88 -33.06 -4.62 6.00
CA HIS A 88 -32.42 -5.76 6.67
C HIS A 88 -33.13 -6.12 7.97
N TYR A 89 -33.52 -7.39 8.10
CA TYR A 89 -34.20 -7.96 9.26
C TYR A 89 -33.41 -7.73 10.57
N SER A 90 -32.09 -7.76 10.51
CA SER A 90 -31.22 -7.52 11.68
C SER A 90 -31.44 -6.16 12.35
N ASN A 91 -31.86 -5.13 11.57
CA ASN A 91 -32.05 -3.77 12.10
C ASN A 91 -33.05 -3.73 13.24
N GLN A 92 -34.11 -4.56 13.18
CA GLN A 92 -35.12 -4.65 14.25
C GLN A 92 -34.50 -5.05 15.58
N GLY A 93 -33.68 -6.11 15.58
CA GLY A 93 -33.00 -6.59 16.77
C GLY A 93 -31.99 -5.60 17.33
N ILE A 94 -31.24 -4.92 16.43
CA ILE A 94 -30.27 -3.89 16.83
C ILE A 94 -31.00 -2.67 17.43
N LYS A 95 -32.08 -2.21 16.80
CA LYS A 95 -32.87 -1.08 17.31
C LYS A 95 -33.46 -1.38 18.67
N GLN A 96 -33.89 -2.63 18.89
CA GLN A 96 -34.48 -3.08 20.16
C GLN A 96 -33.44 -3.26 21.26
N SER A 97 -32.37 -4.02 20.98
CA SER A 97 -31.35 -4.39 21.98
C SER A 97 -30.33 -3.28 22.23
N LYS A 98 -30.13 -2.39 21.26
CA LYS A 98 -29.04 -1.41 21.20
C LYS A 98 -27.64 -2.07 21.25
N LYS A 99 -27.54 -3.32 20.77
CA LYS A 99 -26.31 -4.11 20.80
C LYS A 99 -26.11 -4.89 19.50
N LEU A 100 -24.86 -5.00 19.10
CA LEU A 100 -24.46 -5.85 17.98
C LEU A 100 -23.01 -6.35 18.18
N SER A 101 -22.63 -7.40 17.47
CA SER A 101 -21.24 -7.78 17.29
C SER A 101 -20.80 -7.54 15.85
N ILE A 102 -19.51 -7.24 15.67
CA ILE A 102 -18.85 -7.09 14.37
C ILE A 102 -17.75 -8.15 14.31
N ASN A 103 -17.93 -9.16 13.47
CA ASN A 103 -17.02 -10.29 13.32
C ASN A 103 -16.26 -10.12 12.01
N LEU A 104 -14.92 -10.06 12.03
CA LEU A 104 -14.10 -9.97 10.82
C LEU A 104 -14.11 -11.28 10.07
N VAL A 105 -14.21 -11.21 8.76
CA VAL A 105 -14.27 -12.40 7.89
C VAL A 105 -12.87 -12.84 7.52
N SER A 106 -12.50 -14.07 7.91
CA SER A 106 -11.32 -14.77 7.39
C SER A 106 -11.64 -15.47 6.06
N ARG A 107 -10.60 -15.86 5.32
CA ARG A 107 -10.77 -16.63 4.07
C ARG A 107 -11.62 -17.89 4.25
N GLY A 108 -11.43 -18.60 5.38
CA GLY A 108 -12.19 -19.81 5.67
C GLY A 108 -13.68 -19.59 5.97
N MET A 109 -14.03 -18.38 6.43
CA MET A 109 -15.41 -18.00 6.73
C MET A 109 -16.18 -17.54 5.48
N LEU A 110 -15.48 -17.16 4.41
CA LEU A 110 -16.05 -16.43 3.28
C LEU A 110 -17.31 -17.09 2.68
N PRO A 111 -17.37 -18.41 2.41
CA PRO A 111 -18.59 -19.02 1.85
C PRO A 111 -19.82 -18.87 2.75
N LYS A 112 -19.65 -19.01 4.07
CA LYS A 112 -20.74 -18.81 5.04
C LYS A 112 -21.11 -17.35 5.21
N ALA A 113 -20.14 -16.46 5.16
CA ALA A 113 -20.35 -15.03 5.22
C ALA A 113 -21.15 -14.54 4.01
N ASP A 114 -20.78 -14.96 2.80
CA ASP A 114 -21.50 -14.66 1.57
C ASP A 114 -22.94 -15.20 1.63
N TYR A 115 -23.14 -16.43 2.08
CA TYR A 115 -24.46 -17.02 2.26
C TYR A 115 -25.36 -16.19 3.20
N VAL A 116 -24.90 -15.78 4.39
CA VAL A 116 -25.75 -14.99 5.30
C VAL A 116 -26.03 -13.58 4.77
N GLY A 117 -25.25 -13.09 3.81
CA GLY A 117 -25.50 -11.86 3.06
C GLY A 117 -26.54 -12.02 1.95
N SER A 118 -26.68 -13.22 1.37
CA SER A 118 -27.53 -13.49 0.22
C SER A 118 -28.98 -13.82 0.57
N VAL A 119 -29.26 -14.19 1.84
CA VAL A 119 -30.60 -14.58 2.30
C VAL A 119 -31.14 -13.66 3.39
N SER A 120 -32.46 -13.49 3.48
CA SER A 120 -33.10 -12.72 4.55
C SER A 120 -33.33 -13.56 5.80
N GLY A 121 -32.98 -13.01 6.99
CA GLY A 121 -33.30 -13.64 8.27
C GLY A 121 -34.79 -13.66 8.61
N GLU A 122 -35.60 -12.92 7.87
CA GLU A 122 -37.06 -12.97 7.98
C GLU A 122 -37.65 -14.29 7.44
N THR A 123 -37.02 -14.84 6.40
CA THR A 123 -37.49 -16.06 5.72
C THR A 123 -36.64 -17.30 6.01
N VAL A 124 -35.39 -17.12 6.42
CA VAL A 124 -34.44 -18.20 6.67
C VAL A 124 -33.81 -18.08 8.04
N ASP A 125 -33.91 -19.13 8.84
CA ASP A 125 -33.20 -19.19 10.14
C ASP A 125 -31.69 -19.33 9.90
N LYS A 126 -30.94 -18.27 10.20
CA LYS A 126 -29.47 -18.22 10.03
C LYS A 126 -28.69 -18.52 11.30
N SER A 127 -29.38 -18.84 12.41
CA SER A 127 -28.73 -18.97 13.74
C SER A 127 -27.67 -20.07 13.79
N SER A 128 -27.84 -21.14 13.03
CA SER A 128 -26.91 -22.30 13.00
C SER A 128 -25.80 -22.20 11.96
N VAL A 129 -25.73 -21.13 11.15
CA VAL A 129 -24.71 -21.02 10.08
C VAL A 129 -23.29 -20.97 10.63
N PHE A 130 -23.10 -20.27 11.74
CA PHE A 130 -21.83 -20.23 12.46
C PHE A 130 -21.97 -20.86 13.84
N ALA A 131 -20.91 -21.57 14.28
CA ALA A 131 -20.72 -21.84 15.69
C ALA A 131 -20.41 -20.52 16.40
N TYR A 132 -21.05 -20.29 17.56
CA TYR A 132 -20.92 -19.05 18.29
C TYR A 132 -21.17 -19.27 19.78
N HIS A 133 -20.67 -18.35 20.57
CA HIS A 133 -21.05 -18.17 21.98
C HIS A 133 -21.63 -16.77 22.19
N ILE A 134 -22.24 -16.56 23.37
CA ILE A 134 -22.70 -15.23 23.77
C ILE A 134 -21.57 -14.57 24.55
N GLY A 135 -21.08 -13.44 24.05
CA GLY A 135 -20.04 -12.66 24.69
C GLY A 135 -20.53 -11.93 25.94
N GLU A 136 -19.62 -11.25 26.63
CA GLU A 136 -19.90 -10.56 27.90
C GLU A 136 -20.90 -9.41 27.76
N ASN A 137 -20.97 -8.75 26.62
CA ASN A 137 -21.97 -7.74 26.30
C ASN A 137 -23.34 -8.34 25.92
N GLY A 138 -23.43 -9.66 25.82
CA GLY A 138 -24.66 -10.40 25.48
C GLY A 138 -24.93 -10.50 23.99
N THR A 139 -23.97 -10.16 23.13
CA THR A 139 -24.05 -10.31 21.67
C THR A 139 -23.46 -11.63 21.20
N PRO A 140 -23.88 -12.18 20.04
CA PRO A 140 -23.32 -13.40 19.53
C PRO A 140 -21.94 -13.17 18.90
N VAL A 141 -20.95 -13.94 19.34
CA VAL A 141 -19.54 -13.94 18.88
C VAL A 141 -19.30 -15.19 18.07
N ILE A 142 -18.85 -15.06 16.83
CA ILE A 142 -18.53 -16.21 15.96
C ILE A 142 -17.20 -16.83 16.40
N ASP A 143 -17.21 -18.12 16.77
CA ASP A 143 -16.04 -18.81 17.33
C ASP A 143 -14.83 -18.86 16.38
N VAL A 144 -15.07 -18.95 15.06
CA VAL A 144 -14.02 -19.03 14.04
C VAL A 144 -13.65 -17.65 13.45
N SER A 145 -14.25 -16.55 13.95
CA SER A 145 -13.84 -15.22 13.55
C SER A 145 -12.50 -14.85 14.19
N PRO A 146 -11.50 -14.43 13.41
CA PRO A 146 -10.19 -14.10 13.99
C PRO A 146 -10.23 -12.88 14.91
N LEU A 147 -11.21 -11.99 14.70
CA LEU A 147 -11.43 -10.81 15.53
C LEU A 147 -12.93 -10.50 15.58
N THR A 148 -13.44 -10.29 16.79
CA THR A 148 -14.83 -9.86 17.01
C THR A 148 -14.87 -8.68 17.97
N MET A 149 -15.65 -7.65 17.65
CA MET A 149 -15.94 -6.52 18.52
C MET A 149 -17.40 -6.62 18.98
N GLU A 150 -17.64 -6.55 20.29
CA GLU A 150 -18.99 -6.31 20.83
C GLU A 150 -19.21 -4.80 20.98
N CYS A 151 -20.38 -4.35 20.57
CA CYS A 151 -20.68 -2.93 20.47
C CYS A 151 -22.03 -2.58 21.11
N ASN A 152 -22.08 -1.42 21.77
CA ASN A 152 -23.32 -0.75 22.15
C ASN A 152 -23.65 0.35 21.14
N VAL A 153 -24.90 0.37 20.66
CA VAL A 153 -25.40 1.43 19.78
C VAL A 153 -25.75 2.65 20.64
N VAL A 154 -25.01 3.73 20.44
CA VAL A 154 -25.18 4.99 21.19
C VAL A 154 -26.06 5.99 20.47
N ASP A 155 -26.12 5.89 19.12
CA ASP A 155 -26.98 6.74 18.30
C ASP A 155 -27.34 6.02 16.99
N ILE A 156 -28.42 6.48 16.34
CA ILE A 156 -28.87 5.97 15.04
C ILE A 156 -29.17 7.16 14.15
N TYR A 157 -28.32 7.36 13.15
CA TYR A 157 -28.55 8.37 12.11
C TYR A 157 -29.27 7.75 10.93
N GLU A 158 -30.55 8.07 10.75
CA GLU A 158 -31.36 7.54 9.66
C GLU A 158 -31.22 8.41 8.41
N THR A 159 -30.94 7.77 7.29
CA THR A 159 -31.03 8.36 5.96
C THR A 159 -32.23 7.76 5.22
N GLU A 160 -32.51 8.21 3.98
CA GLU A 160 -33.65 7.71 3.18
C GLU A 160 -33.63 6.16 3.05
N GLY A 161 -32.47 5.57 2.76
CA GLY A 161 -32.34 4.12 2.50
C GLY A 161 -31.61 3.32 3.58
N PHE A 162 -31.00 3.97 4.59
CA PHE A 162 -30.12 3.32 5.53
C PHE A 162 -30.37 3.72 6.98
N ASP A 163 -30.21 2.74 7.87
CA ASP A 163 -29.99 2.94 9.30
C ASP A 163 -28.48 2.93 9.54
N ASN A 164 -27.95 4.03 10.06
CA ASN A 164 -26.53 4.18 10.36
C ASN A 164 -26.35 4.09 11.88
N PHE A 165 -25.90 2.95 12.36
CA PHE A 165 -25.71 2.68 13.78
C PHE A 165 -24.34 3.21 14.21
N ILE A 166 -24.35 4.20 15.10
CA ILE A 166 -23.15 4.73 15.75
C ILE A 166 -22.92 3.92 17.01
N CYS A 167 -21.79 3.20 17.05
CA CYS A 167 -21.52 2.21 18.08
C CYS A 167 -20.24 2.54 18.85
N THR A 168 -20.26 2.30 20.16
CA THR A 168 -19.07 2.24 21.01
C THR A 168 -18.64 0.79 21.15
N VAL A 169 -17.38 0.49 20.91
CA VAL A 169 -16.78 -0.82 21.15
C VAL A 169 -16.60 -1.01 22.64
N VAL A 170 -17.10 -2.12 23.18
CA VAL A 170 -17.02 -2.43 24.63
C VAL A 170 -16.12 -3.62 24.92
N ASN A 171 -16.06 -4.59 24.04
CA ASN A 171 -15.15 -5.73 24.13
C ASN A 171 -14.56 -6.05 22.75
N THR A 172 -13.34 -6.55 22.71
CA THR A 172 -12.71 -7.09 21.50
C THR A 172 -12.09 -8.44 21.82
N TYR A 173 -12.49 -9.46 21.08
CA TYR A 173 -11.97 -10.82 21.16
C TYR A 173 -11.10 -11.09 19.94
N ALA A 174 -9.96 -11.73 20.15
CA ALA A 174 -9.06 -12.17 19.07
C ALA A 174 -8.62 -13.60 19.30
N THR A 175 -8.47 -14.37 18.24
CA THR A 175 -7.88 -15.70 18.33
C THR A 175 -6.36 -15.59 18.59
N PRO A 176 -5.74 -16.54 19.33
CA PRO A 176 -4.32 -16.43 19.69
C PRO A 176 -3.36 -16.36 18.49
N ASP A 177 -3.73 -16.96 17.35
CA ASP A 177 -2.93 -17.01 16.14
C ASP A 177 -2.79 -15.66 15.42
N VAL A 178 -3.65 -14.68 15.71
CA VAL A 178 -3.55 -13.33 15.17
C VAL A 178 -2.91 -12.31 16.14
N LEU A 179 -2.39 -12.81 17.25
CA LEU A 179 -1.67 -11.99 18.23
C LEU A 179 -0.15 -12.14 18.08
N ASP A 180 0.58 -11.09 18.36
CA ASP A 180 2.04 -11.12 18.47
C ASP A 180 2.49 -11.70 19.84
N HIS A 181 3.80 -11.79 20.07
CA HIS A 181 4.39 -12.30 21.31
C HIS A 181 4.08 -11.42 22.56
N ASN A 182 3.60 -10.18 22.35
CA ASN A 182 3.17 -9.26 23.41
C ASN A 182 1.64 -9.26 23.60
N SER A 183 0.94 -10.23 23.01
CA SER A 183 -0.53 -10.30 22.99
C SER A 183 -1.20 -9.08 22.36
N LYS A 184 -0.52 -8.41 21.41
CA LYS A 184 -1.07 -7.34 20.59
C LYS A 184 -1.51 -7.88 19.23
N LEU A 185 -2.54 -7.26 18.67
CA LEU A 185 -3.07 -7.63 17.36
C LEU A 185 -2.01 -7.41 16.27
N ASP A 186 -1.74 -8.49 15.52
CA ASP A 186 -0.83 -8.50 14.37
C ASP A 186 -1.64 -8.56 13.07
N TYR A 187 -1.70 -7.46 12.35
CA TYR A 187 -2.45 -7.36 11.09
C TYR A 187 -1.82 -8.17 9.94
N ALA A 188 -0.52 -8.47 10.00
CA ALA A 188 0.12 -9.36 9.03
C ALA A 188 -0.36 -10.82 9.17
N ARG A 189 -0.82 -11.21 10.37
CA ARG A 189 -1.43 -12.52 10.66
C ARG A 189 -2.95 -12.51 10.50
N LEU A 190 -3.62 -11.44 10.91
CA LEU A 190 -5.07 -11.30 10.87
C LEU A 190 -5.64 -11.46 9.46
N LYS A 191 -5.02 -10.83 8.46
CA LYS A 191 -5.34 -10.93 7.01
C LYS A 191 -6.85 -11.00 6.73
N PRO A 192 -7.65 -10.02 7.12
CA PRO A 192 -9.08 -10.02 6.88
C PRO A 192 -9.37 -10.06 5.38
N VAL A 193 -10.46 -10.69 5.00
CA VAL A 193 -10.98 -10.58 3.62
C VAL A 193 -11.41 -9.14 3.40
N LEU A 194 -10.97 -8.57 2.28
CA LEU A 194 -11.39 -7.23 1.85
C LEU A 194 -12.48 -7.37 0.78
N PHE A 195 -13.37 -6.41 0.75
CA PHE A 195 -14.44 -6.31 -0.25
C PHE A 195 -14.33 -5.00 -1.00
N GLU A 196 -14.54 -5.04 -2.29
CA GLU A 196 -14.70 -3.86 -3.13
C GLU A 196 -16.07 -3.85 -3.80
N PHE A 197 -16.71 -2.69 -3.80
CA PHE A 197 -18.11 -2.56 -4.23
C PHE A 197 -18.30 -2.44 -5.74
N PRO A 198 -17.44 -1.78 -6.51
CA PRO A 198 -17.70 -1.59 -7.95
C PRO A 198 -17.85 -2.90 -8.74
N THR A 199 -17.03 -3.92 -8.44
CA THR A 199 -17.09 -5.21 -9.13
C THR A 199 -17.59 -6.36 -8.23
N TYR A 200 -17.94 -6.07 -6.98
CA TYR A 200 -18.37 -7.05 -5.96
C TYR A 200 -17.33 -8.16 -5.72
N SER A 201 -16.05 -7.79 -5.76
CA SER A 201 -14.96 -8.76 -5.60
C SER A 201 -14.45 -8.83 -4.16
N TYR A 202 -14.04 -10.04 -3.74
CA TYR A 202 -13.31 -10.26 -2.50
C TYR A 202 -11.80 -10.27 -2.77
N LEU A 203 -11.06 -9.51 -1.99
CA LEU A 203 -9.62 -9.34 -2.13
C LEU A 203 -8.90 -9.86 -0.88
N ALA A 204 -7.66 -10.30 -1.07
CA ALA A 204 -6.77 -10.62 0.05
C ALA A 204 -6.08 -9.35 0.55
N THR A 205 -5.81 -9.29 1.86
CA THR A 205 -4.91 -8.28 2.43
C THR A 205 -3.49 -8.52 1.92
N GLY A 206 -2.82 -7.46 1.49
CA GLY A 206 -1.43 -7.47 1.04
C GLY A 206 -0.42 -7.45 2.18
N GLU A 207 0.82 -7.12 1.85
CA GLU A 207 1.94 -6.99 2.77
C GLU A 207 1.87 -5.68 3.59
N VAL A 208 2.60 -5.63 4.71
CA VAL A 208 2.86 -4.38 5.43
C VAL A 208 3.92 -3.61 4.64
N ILE A 209 3.54 -2.44 4.11
CA ILE A 209 4.40 -1.62 3.24
C ILE A 209 5.07 -0.46 3.99
N GLY A 210 4.81 -0.26 5.27
CA GLY A 210 5.42 0.79 6.06
C GLY A 210 4.77 0.98 7.42
N LYS A 211 5.37 1.83 8.25
CA LYS A 211 4.85 2.24 9.56
C LYS A 211 4.47 3.71 9.57
N CYS A 212 3.30 4.02 10.12
CA CYS A 212 2.84 5.39 10.26
C CYS A 212 3.74 6.18 11.22
N LEU A 213 4.00 7.45 10.88
CA LEU A 213 4.81 8.38 11.67
C LEU A 213 6.30 7.98 11.83
N ASN A 214 6.77 7.05 11.06
CA ASN A 214 8.18 6.69 11.00
C ASN A 214 8.83 7.51 9.87
N LEU A 215 9.03 8.81 10.13
CA LEU A 215 9.50 9.78 9.15
C LEU A 215 11.01 9.68 8.86
N ASP A 216 11.76 8.99 9.71
CA ASP A 216 13.20 8.77 9.57
C ASP A 216 13.53 7.53 8.73
N GLU A 217 12.54 6.64 8.48
CA GLU A 217 12.67 5.59 7.48
C GLU A 217 12.20 6.21 6.15
N GLU A 218 13.14 6.44 5.24
CA GLU A 218 12.83 6.73 3.83
C GLU A 218 11.69 5.81 3.39
N PRO A 219 10.67 6.30 2.64
CA PRO A 219 9.58 5.45 2.19
C PRO A 219 10.19 4.27 1.43
N GLY A 220 10.15 3.11 2.07
CA GLY A 220 10.79 1.90 1.58
C GLY A 220 10.34 1.60 0.16
N MET A 221 11.31 1.35 -0.68
CA MET A 221 11.23 1.00 -2.09
C MET A 221 10.44 2.02 -2.95
N CYS A 222 11.17 2.86 -3.65
CA CYS A 222 10.61 3.64 -4.75
C CYS A 222 9.84 2.70 -5.71
N ALA A 223 8.67 3.13 -6.18
CA ALA A 223 7.89 2.36 -7.15
C ALA A 223 8.78 1.96 -8.33
N LYS A 224 8.94 0.64 -8.55
CA LYS A 224 9.83 0.15 -9.59
C LYS A 224 9.26 0.39 -10.97
N GLN A 225 10.12 0.80 -11.89
CA GLN A 225 9.77 0.93 -13.30
C GLN A 225 9.56 -0.46 -13.92
N PRO A 226 8.63 -0.62 -14.86
CA PRO A 226 8.54 -1.85 -15.62
C PRO A 226 9.78 -2.01 -16.50
N MET A 227 10.24 -3.26 -16.69
CA MET A 227 11.36 -3.54 -17.57
C MET A 227 11.01 -3.22 -19.03
N ALA A 228 11.80 -2.37 -19.65
CA ALA A 228 11.68 -2.03 -21.06
C ALA A 228 12.36 -3.08 -21.96
N VAL A 229 12.21 -2.93 -23.28
CA VAL A 229 12.83 -3.86 -24.26
C VAL A 229 14.36 -3.83 -24.20
N ASP A 230 14.95 -2.68 -23.83
CA ASP A 230 16.38 -2.46 -23.63
C ASP A 230 16.82 -2.68 -22.16
N GLY A 231 15.97 -3.31 -21.36
CA GLY A 231 16.29 -3.67 -19.98
C GLY A 231 17.51 -4.60 -19.89
N ILE A 232 18.33 -4.40 -18.86
CA ILE A 232 19.56 -5.13 -18.66
C ILE A 232 19.39 -6.17 -17.56
N VAL A 233 19.84 -7.39 -17.84
CA VAL A 233 20.07 -8.44 -16.84
C VAL A 233 21.53 -8.78 -16.85
N ARG A 234 22.21 -8.65 -15.71
CA ARG A 234 23.66 -8.82 -15.59
C ARG A 234 24.04 -9.72 -14.42
N LEU A 235 25.08 -10.53 -14.64
CA LEU A 235 25.79 -11.22 -13.57
C LEU A 235 27.16 -10.58 -13.41
N SER A 236 27.42 -10.09 -12.20
CA SER A 236 28.72 -9.60 -11.75
C SER A 236 29.38 -10.68 -10.89
N LYS A 237 30.48 -11.25 -11.34
CA LYS A 237 31.28 -12.21 -10.57
C LYS A 237 32.54 -11.53 -10.07
N ILE A 238 32.73 -11.55 -8.76
CA ILE A 238 33.75 -10.78 -8.07
C ILE A 238 34.57 -11.73 -7.20
N GLU A 239 35.89 -11.67 -7.34
CA GLU A 239 36.84 -12.33 -6.42
C GLU A 239 37.49 -11.26 -5.56
N VAL A 240 37.28 -11.34 -4.24
CA VAL A 240 37.76 -10.38 -3.25
C VAL A 240 39.03 -10.93 -2.61
N TYR A 241 39.99 -10.07 -2.29
CA TYR A 241 41.13 -10.48 -1.48
C TYR A 241 40.67 -10.80 -0.05
N PRO A 242 41.11 -11.95 0.55
CA PRO A 242 40.61 -12.41 1.84
C PRO A 242 40.74 -11.38 2.98
N GLU A 243 41.81 -10.58 2.97
CA GLU A 243 42.08 -9.54 3.97
C GLU A 243 41.08 -8.38 3.96
N TYR A 244 40.33 -8.21 2.85
CA TYR A 244 39.33 -7.15 2.67
C TYR A 244 37.89 -7.65 2.69
N LEU A 245 37.65 -8.95 2.90
CA LEU A 245 36.32 -9.54 2.74
C LEU A 245 35.26 -8.83 3.59
N ASP A 246 35.51 -8.62 4.88
CA ASP A 246 34.56 -8.01 5.80
C ASP A 246 34.24 -6.55 5.43
N GLU A 247 35.22 -5.83 4.94
CA GLU A 247 35.05 -4.44 4.50
C GLU A 247 34.30 -4.39 3.16
N TYR A 248 34.66 -5.26 2.21
CA TYR A 248 33.96 -5.37 0.94
C TYR A 248 32.49 -5.68 1.12
N MET A 249 32.15 -6.64 2.01
CA MET A 249 30.76 -7.02 2.27
C MET A 249 29.92 -5.84 2.78
N LYS A 250 30.48 -4.95 3.60
CA LYS A 250 29.78 -3.74 4.04
C LYS A 250 29.45 -2.81 2.88
N TYR A 251 30.41 -2.54 2.01
CA TYR A 251 30.21 -1.72 0.81
C TYR A 251 29.19 -2.34 -0.15
N ALA A 252 29.27 -3.66 -0.38
CA ALA A 252 28.37 -4.36 -1.29
C ALA A 252 26.92 -4.40 -0.75
N THR A 253 26.74 -4.58 0.55
CA THR A 253 25.43 -4.51 1.20
C THR A 253 24.84 -3.11 1.11
N GLU A 254 25.62 -2.09 1.51
CA GLU A 254 25.17 -0.69 1.49
C GLU A 254 24.72 -0.25 0.09
N VAL A 255 25.54 -0.51 -0.95
CA VAL A 255 25.17 -0.10 -2.31
C VAL A 255 23.94 -0.83 -2.82
N GLY A 256 23.78 -2.12 -2.52
CA GLY A 256 22.60 -2.89 -2.90
C GLY A 256 21.32 -2.38 -2.27
N GLU A 257 21.34 -2.13 -0.97
CA GLU A 257 20.20 -1.60 -0.21
C GLU A 257 19.80 -0.20 -0.69
N VAL A 258 20.77 0.72 -0.80
CA VAL A 258 20.49 2.10 -1.25
C VAL A 258 19.94 2.11 -2.66
N SER A 259 20.54 1.35 -3.59
CA SER A 259 20.08 1.29 -4.98
C SER A 259 18.67 0.74 -5.09
N LEU A 260 18.34 -0.34 -4.35
CA LEU A 260 17.00 -0.90 -4.33
C LEU A 260 15.98 0.05 -3.71
N CYS A 261 16.36 0.82 -2.69
CA CYS A 261 15.44 1.74 -2.02
C CYS A 261 15.22 3.05 -2.80
N THR A 262 16.25 3.58 -3.46
CA THR A 262 16.20 4.96 -3.99
C THR A 262 16.10 5.04 -5.51
N GLU A 263 16.46 3.98 -6.24
CA GLU A 263 16.48 3.99 -7.69
C GLU A 263 15.31 3.23 -8.31
N PRO A 264 14.30 3.91 -8.92
CA PRO A 264 13.16 3.25 -9.55
C PRO A 264 13.54 2.28 -10.67
N GLY A 265 14.65 2.55 -11.33
CA GLY A 265 15.15 1.75 -12.47
C GLY A 265 16.01 0.56 -12.08
N VAL A 266 16.44 0.41 -10.82
CA VAL A 266 17.13 -0.78 -10.30
C VAL A 266 16.08 -1.77 -9.83
N LEU A 267 15.87 -2.84 -10.58
CA LEU A 267 14.81 -3.81 -10.32
C LEU A 267 15.24 -4.95 -9.40
N THR A 268 16.49 -5.38 -9.54
CA THR A 268 17.10 -6.45 -8.72
C THR A 268 18.55 -6.11 -8.48
N MET A 269 19.02 -6.34 -7.25
CA MET A 269 20.43 -6.34 -6.90
C MET A 269 20.62 -7.39 -5.80
N TYR A 270 20.81 -8.64 -6.23
CA TYR A 270 20.86 -9.79 -5.35
C TYR A 270 22.27 -10.35 -5.30
N ALA A 271 22.97 -10.08 -4.20
CA ALA A 271 24.35 -10.51 -3.97
C ALA A 271 24.37 -11.78 -3.12
N VAL A 272 25.20 -12.75 -3.53
CA VAL A 272 25.45 -14.00 -2.81
C VAL A 272 26.94 -14.29 -2.80
N SER A 273 27.45 -14.92 -1.76
CA SER A 273 28.81 -15.46 -1.69
C SER A 273 28.78 -16.99 -1.63
N GLU A 274 29.82 -17.64 -2.12
CA GLU A 274 29.95 -19.08 -2.00
C GLU A 274 30.22 -19.50 -0.55
N LYS A 275 29.52 -20.52 -0.06
CA LYS A 275 29.68 -21.00 1.33
C LYS A 275 31.09 -21.57 1.58
N GLU A 276 31.66 -22.23 0.61
CA GLU A 276 33.00 -22.85 0.72
C GLU A 276 34.13 -21.84 0.51
N ASN A 277 33.87 -20.80 -0.28
CA ASN A 277 34.81 -19.71 -0.51
C ASN A 277 34.10 -18.35 -0.52
N PRO A 278 33.90 -17.71 0.66
CA PRO A 278 33.18 -16.45 0.75
C PRO A 278 33.79 -15.29 -0.05
N CYS A 279 35.05 -15.39 -0.47
CA CYS A 279 35.69 -14.40 -1.33
C CYS A 279 35.15 -14.39 -2.76
N LEU A 280 34.37 -15.40 -3.14
CA LEU A 280 33.70 -15.45 -4.45
C LEU A 280 32.25 -14.95 -4.30
N VAL A 281 32.02 -13.73 -4.77
CA VAL A 281 30.72 -13.06 -4.72
C VAL A 281 30.11 -13.01 -6.11
N THR A 282 28.83 -13.32 -6.22
CA THR A 282 28.05 -13.16 -7.45
C THR A 282 26.88 -12.24 -7.18
N ILE A 283 26.68 -11.24 -8.04
CA ILE A 283 25.55 -10.32 -7.95
C ILE A 283 24.71 -10.49 -9.22
N LEU A 284 23.40 -10.78 -9.03
CA LEU A 284 22.42 -10.68 -10.10
C LEU A 284 21.81 -9.27 -10.06
N GLU A 285 21.98 -8.56 -11.15
CA GLU A 285 21.53 -7.18 -11.32
C GLU A 285 20.51 -7.11 -12.45
N THR A 286 19.39 -6.41 -12.23
CA THR A 286 18.44 -6.12 -13.31
C THR A 286 18.07 -4.65 -13.28
N TYR A 287 18.07 -4.05 -14.47
CA TYR A 287 17.77 -2.63 -14.68
C TYR A 287 16.60 -2.49 -15.64
N ALA A 288 15.70 -1.57 -15.36
CA ALA A 288 14.50 -1.34 -16.14
C ALA A 288 14.79 -0.96 -17.60
N SER A 289 15.93 -0.29 -17.86
CA SER A 289 16.36 0.15 -19.18
C SER A 289 17.86 0.42 -19.20
N GLN A 290 18.42 0.62 -20.39
CA GLN A 290 19.80 1.10 -20.56
C GLN A 290 20.01 2.44 -19.83
N LYS A 291 19.04 3.34 -19.88
CA LYS A 291 19.08 4.64 -19.18
C LYS A 291 19.12 4.48 -17.66
N ALA A 292 18.37 3.51 -17.12
CA ALA A 292 18.38 3.22 -15.69
C ALA A 292 19.76 2.73 -15.21
N TYR A 293 20.41 1.87 -16.00
CA TYR A 293 21.78 1.45 -15.73
C TYR A 293 22.77 2.63 -15.75
N GLU A 294 22.68 3.52 -16.73
CA GLU A 294 23.53 4.71 -16.82
C GLU A 294 23.37 5.63 -15.61
N LEU A 295 22.14 5.83 -15.12
CA LEU A 295 21.86 6.59 -13.92
C LEU A 295 22.46 5.91 -12.69
N HIS A 296 22.29 4.60 -12.55
CA HIS A 296 22.84 3.83 -11.45
C HIS A 296 24.37 3.96 -11.36
N ILE A 297 25.09 3.72 -12.44
CA ILE A 297 26.56 3.83 -12.41
C ILE A 297 27.08 5.25 -12.21
N ALA A 298 26.25 6.27 -12.44
CA ALA A 298 26.57 7.67 -12.18
C ALA A 298 26.20 8.12 -10.77
N SER A 299 25.42 7.32 -10.02
CA SER A 299 24.94 7.67 -8.69
C SER A 299 26.10 7.80 -7.67
N GLU A 300 25.89 8.64 -6.66
CA GLU A 300 26.91 8.89 -5.62
C GLU A 300 27.26 7.60 -4.85
N HIS A 301 26.24 6.83 -4.46
CA HIS A 301 26.44 5.59 -3.71
C HIS A 301 27.15 4.51 -4.53
N PHE A 302 26.85 4.39 -5.85
CA PHE A 302 27.59 3.48 -6.69
C PHE A 302 29.06 3.92 -6.86
N GLN A 303 29.32 5.21 -7.04
CA GLN A 303 30.68 5.73 -7.14
C GLN A 303 31.47 5.54 -5.83
N LYS A 304 30.81 5.74 -4.68
CA LYS A 304 31.39 5.43 -3.36
C LYS A 304 31.80 3.95 -3.26
N TYR A 305 30.88 3.05 -3.61
CA TYR A 305 31.15 1.61 -3.66
C TYR A 305 32.33 1.29 -4.59
N LYS A 306 32.25 1.74 -5.84
CA LYS A 306 33.26 1.44 -6.86
C LYS A 306 34.67 1.92 -6.46
N GLN A 307 34.79 3.15 -5.98
CA GLN A 307 36.07 3.73 -5.57
C GLN A 307 36.58 3.11 -4.27
N GLY A 308 35.69 2.88 -3.31
CA GLY A 308 36.04 2.28 -2.01
C GLY A 308 36.53 0.84 -2.14
N THR A 309 35.99 0.07 -3.09
CA THR A 309 36.30 -1.38 -3.24
C THR A 309 37.34 -1.70 -4.29
N LEU A 310 37.82 -0.74 -5.09
CA LEU A 310 38.72 -1.00 -6.23
C LEU A 310 39.97 -1.79 -5.83
N HIS A 311 40.55 -1.50 -4.68
CA HIS A 311 41.77 -2.18 -4.19
C HIS A 311 41.48 -3.54 -3.52
N MET A 312 40.21 -3.80 -3.19
CA MET A 312 39.77 -5.04 -2.53
C MET A 312 39.46 -6.15 -3.52
N VAL A 313 39.21 -5.78 -4.79
CA VAL A 313 38.78 -6.71 -5.84
C VAL A 313 39.99 -7.25 -6.60
N LYS A 314 40.17 -8.57 -6.53
CA LYS A 314 41.21 -9.28 -7.27
C LYS A 314 40.81 -9.53 -8.74
N ARG A 315 39.53 -9.83 -8.97
CA ARG A 315 38.97 -10.06 -10.31
C ARG A 315 37.49 -9.66 -10.35
N LEU A 316 37.09 -9.02 -11.43
CA LEU A 316 35.71 -8.69 -11.76
C LEU A 316 35.39 -9.20 -13.17
N THR A 317 34.28 -9.91 -13.30
CA THR A 317 33.73 -10.33 -14.60
C THR A 317 32.29 -9.91 -14.67
N LEU A 318 31.93 -9.12 -15.67
CA LEU A 318 30.56 -8.70 -15.96
C LEU A 318 30.05 -9.45 -17.17
N SER A 319 28.85 -10.02 -17.10
CA SER A 319 28.25 -10.73 -18.25
C SER A 319 26.74 -10.41 -18.31
N ASP A 320 26.32 -9.90 -19.46
CA ASP A 320 24.90 -9.65 -19.72
C ASP A 320 24.20 -10.99 -20.01
N GLN A 321 22.98 -11.13 -19.50
CA GLN A 321 22.21 -12.36 -19.53
C GLN A 321 20.89 -12.16 -20.25
N THR A 322 20.37 -13.23 -20.83
CA THR A 322 19.01 -13.27 -21.36
C THR A 322 18.14 -14.07 -20.38
N PRO A 323 17.09 -13.47 -19.76
CA PRO A 323 16.25 -14.19 -18.84
C PRO A 323 15.46 -15.28 -19.57
N LEU A 324 15.46 -16.50 -19.02
CA LEU A 324 14.67 -17.62 -19.55
C LEU A 324 13.18 -17.49 -19.17
N ASN A 325 12.91 -16.84 -18.03
CA ASN A 325 11.58 -16.65 -17.46
C ASN A 325 11.31 -15.15 -17.21
N PRO A 326 11.08 -14.34 -18.25
CA PRO A 326 10.96 -12.89 -18.10
C PRO A 326 9.73 -12.45 -17.27
N ALA A 327 8.74 -13.33 -17.09
CA ALA A 327 7.58 -13.06 -16.23
C ALA A 327 7.85 -13.30 -14.75
N ASN A 328 8.95 -13.96 -14.38
CA ASN A 328 9.32 -14.21 -12.99
C ASN A 328 10.19 -13.07 -12.48
N GLN A 329 9.61 -12.25 -11.60
CA GLN A 329 10.35 -11.21 -10.92
C GLN A 329 11.01 -11.77 -9.66
N ILE A 330 12.28 -11.44 -9.45
CA ILE A 330 12.96 -11.71 -8.18
C ILE A 330 12.72 -10.49 -7.30
N ASN A 331 11.90 -10.66 -6.28
CA ASN A 331 11.68 -9.64 -5.26
C ASN A 331 12.69 -9.87 -4.14
N ASN A 332 13.55 -8.90 -3.89
CA ASN A 332 14.42 -8.91 -2.74
C ASN A 332 13.62 -8.46 -1.51
N PHE A 333 13.28 -9.41 -0.64
CA PHE A 333 12.74 -9.10 0.68
C PHE A 333 13.91 -9.01 1.66
N ILE A 334 14.17 -7.82 2.17
CA ILE A 334 15.00 -7.62 3.36
C ILE A 334 14.06 -7.82 4.55
N GLN A 335 14.28 -8.91 5.31
CA GLN A 335 13.56 -9.16 6.57
C GLN A 335 14.27 -8.49 7.73
#